data_e3debd8f7c08ac13e22c47a97f8ac467
#
_entry.id   e3debd8f7c08ac13e22c47a97f8ac467
#
_cell.length_a   1.000
_cell.length_b   1.000
_cell.length_c   1.000
_cell.angle_alpha   90.00
_cell.angle_beta   90.00
_cell.angle_gamma   90.00
#
_symmetry.space_group_name_H-M   'P 1'
#
loop_
_entity.id
_entity.type
_entity.pdbx_description
1 polymer ?
#
loop_
_entity_poly.entity_id
_entity_poly.type
_entity_poly.pdbx_seq_one_letter_code
_entity_poly.pdbx_strand_id
1 'polypeptide(L)'
;MFEKDTSKLEKELGFRFEDSLLLIEALTHKSFSSSEENNQRLEFLGDSILNTIISEYLFNEFGKINEGKMTSMRASLVNENSLYELAKKIKLNEFIIMSEEEILRKGNLRKAALSDTYEAIIGAIFLDQGYKKTKIIVINLLNEKLKNLNSEKTFKDPKSELQESLQSMKFKPPKYITSIKS
;
A
#
# COMPACT_ATOMS: atom_id res chain seq x y z
N MET A 1 -17.74 3.18 -25.09
CA MET A 1 -16.62 3.58 -24.23
C MET A 1 -17.23 4.33 -23.06
N PHE A 2 -17.29 3.75 -21.88
CA PHE A 2 -17.84 4.43 -20.70
C PHE A 2 -16.83 5.49 -20.27
N GLU A 3 -17.14 6.74 -20.53
CA GLU A 3 -16.37 7.88 -20.03
C GLU A 3 -16.73 8.08 -18.55
N LYS A 4 -16.05 7.37 -17.65
CA LYS A 4 -16.21 7.59 -16.21
C LYS A 4 -15.44 8.86 -15.87
N ASP A 5 -16.11 9.84 -15.27
CA ASP A 5 -15.43 11.06 -14.81
C ASP A 5 -14.47 10.72 -13.66
N THR A 6 -13.19 10.67 -13.98
CA THR A 6 -12.11 10.36 -13.02
C THR A 6 -11.51 11.62 -12.38
N SER A 7 -11.97 12.81 -12.76
CA SER A 7 -11.41 14.09 -12.30
C SER A 7 -11.41 14.25 -10.78
N LYS A 8 -12.43 13.71 -10.11
CA LYS A 8 -12.50 13.70 -8.64
C LYS A 8 -11.44 12.79 -8.02
N LEU A 9 -11.20 11.60 -8.62
CA LEU A 9 -10.17 10.69 -8.16
C LEU A 9 -8.77 11.27 -8.36
N GLU A 10 -8.50 11.88 -9.52
CA GLU A 10 -7.24 12.56 -9.78
C GLU A 10 -6.97 13.67 -8.77
N LYS A 11 -8.01 14.41 -8.36
CA LYS A 11 -7.91 15.43 -7.30
C LYS A 11 -7.52 14.83 -5.96
N GLU A 12 -8.14 13.70 -5.56
CA GLU A 12 -7.80 13.00 -4.31
C GLU A 12 -6.39 12.39 -4.35
N LEU A 13 -5.95 11.94 -5.52
CA LEU A 13 -4.58 11.46 -5.74
C LEU A 13 -3.56 12.61 -5.73
N GLY A 14 -4.00 13.87 -5.88
CA GLY A 14 -3.14 15.03 -6.04
C GLY A 14 -2.33 15.01 -7.33
N PHE A 15 -2.83 14.30 -8.35
CA PHE A 15 -2.12 14.04 -9.59
C PHE A 15 -3.10 13.88 -10.75
N ARG A 16 -2.72 14.40 -11.93
CA ARG A 16 -3.48 14.25 -13.18
C ARG A 16 -2.67 13.41 -14.17
N PHE A 17 -3.34 12.39 -14.74
CA PHE A 17 -2.76 11.54 -15.76
C PHE A 17 -2.57 12.28 -17.09
N GLU A 18 -1.44 12.05 -17.74
CA GLU A 18 -1.19 12.46 -19.13
C GLU A 18 -1.89 11.48 -20.08
N ASP A 19 -1.82 10.17 -19.78
CA ASP A 19 -2.59 9.13 -20.45
C ASP A 19 -3.73 8.62 -19.54
N SER A 20 -4.95 9.11 -19.78
CA SER A 20 -6.13 8.71 -19.02
C SER A 20 -6.51 7.23 -19.21
N LEU A 21 -6.04 6.55 -20.26
CA LEU A 21 -6.32 5.13 -20.49
C LEU A 21 -5.63 4.27 -19.43
N LEU A 22 -4.44 4.66 -18.97
CA LEU A 22 -3.76 3.97 -17.87
C LEU A 22 -4.59 3.97 -16.57
N LEU A 23 -5.24 5.10 -16.26
CA LEU A 23 -6.12 5.16 -15.09
C LEU A 23 -7.36 4.29 -15.29
N ILE A 24 -7.97 4.30 -16.47
CA ILE A 24 -9.14 3.45 -16.77
C ILE A 24 -8.76 1.97 -16.66
N GLU A 25 -7.62 1.55 -17.21
CA GLU A 25 -7.12 0.18 -17.08
C GLU A 25 -6.93 -0.18 -15.59
N ALA A 26 -6.28 0.68 -14.80
CA ALA A 26 -6.08 0.46 -13.36
C ALA A 26 -7.40 0.33 -12.58
N LEU A 27 -8.45 1.01 -13.00
CA LEU A 27 -9.77 0.95 -12.39
C LEU A 27 -10.61 -0.24 -12.87
N THR A 28 -10.22 -0.92 -13.95
CA THR A 28 -10.99 -1.99 -14.58
C THR A 28 -10.68 -3.33 -13.92
N HIS A 29 -11.65 -3.83 -13.14
CA HIS A 29 -11.55 -5.14 -12.50
C HIS A 29 -11.76 -6.27 -13.52
N LYS A 30 -11.08 -7.40 -13.31
CA LYS A 30 -11.17 -8.60 -14.17
C LYS A 30 -12.59 -9.12 -14.42
N SER A 31 -13.55 -8.79 -13.58
CA SER A 31 -14.96 -9.17 -13.80
C SER A 31 -15.62 -8.39 -14.92
N PHE A 32 -15.13 -7.20 -15.25
CA PHE A 32 -15.69 -6.34 -16.31
C PHE A 32 -15.16 -6.73 -17.68
N SER A 33 -13.89 -7.07 -17.78
CA SER A 33 -13.26 -7.48 -19.03
C SER A 33 -12.57 -8.82 -18.85
N SER A 34 -12.96 -9.80 -19.67
CA SER A 34 -12.28 -11.11 -19.77
C SER A 34 -11.01 -11.03 -20.64
N SER A 35 -10.76 -9.90 -21.30
CA SER A 35 -9.52 -9.61 -22.02
C SER A 35 -8.40 -9.29 -21.04
N GLU A 36 -7.16 -9.28 -21.54
CA GLU A 36 -5.99 -8.87 -20.73
C GLU A 36 -6.01 -7.38 -20.32
N GLU A 37 -7.00 -6.62 -20.80
CA GLU A 37 -7.23 -5.20 -20.51
C GLU A 37 -7.95 -5.02 -19.17
N ASN A 38 -7.31 -5.43 -18.09
CA ASN A 38 -7.79 -5.25 -16.71
C ASN A 38 -6.61 -4.89 -15.79
N ASN A 39 -6.90 -4.59 -14.55
CA ASN A 39 -5.93 -4.05 -13.59
C ASN A 39 -4.82 -5.01 -13.12
N GLN A 40 -4.91 -6.32 -13.38
CA GLN A 40 -4.00 -7.31 -12.77
C GLN A 40 -2.52 -7.10 -13.12
N ARG A 41 -2.21 -6.70 -14.36
CA ARG A 41 -0.82 -6.42 -14.76
C ARG A 41 -0.28 -5.15 -14.11
N LEU A 42 -1.12 -4.14 -13.99
CA LEU A 42 -0.79 -2.89 -13.29
C LEU A 42 -0.66 -3.09 -11.77
N GLU A 43 -1.51 -3.92 -11.17
CA GLU A 43 -1.42 -4.38 -9.78
C GLU A 43 -0.04 -5.02 -9.50
N PHE A 44 0.34 -6.02 -10.28
CA PHE A 44 1.65 -6.67 -10.16
C PHE A 44 2.82 -5.68 -10.23
N LEU A 45 2.77 -4.74 -11.16
CA LEU A 45 3.79 -3.71 -11.31
C LEU A 45 3.75 -2.74 -10.12
N GLY A 46 2.55 -2.30 -9.74
CA GLY A 46 2.34 -1.34 -8.67
C GLY A 46 2.79 -1.84 -7.30
N ASP A 47 2.50 -3.09 -6.96
CA ASP A 47 3.02 -3.74 -5.74
C ASP A 47 4.56 -3.66 -5.69
N SER A 48 5.22 -4.01 -6.77
CA SER A 48 6.69 -3.98 -6.87
C SER A 48 7.25 -2.56 -6.69
N ILE A 49 6.63 -1.57 -7.33
CA ILE A 49 7.03 -0.16 -7.25
C ILE A 49 6.76 0.40 -5.84
N LEU A 50 5.60 0.12 -5.26
CA LEU A 50 5.22 0.53 -3.92
C LEU A 50 6.20 -0.01 -2.87
N ASN A 51 6.49 -1.31 -2.94
CA ASN A 51 7.48 -1.96 -2.06
C ASN A 51 8.88 -1.34 -2.21
N THR A 52 9.29 -1.01 -3.43
CA THR A 52 10.60 -0.37 -3.70
C THR A 52 10.66 1.03 -3.09
N ILE A 53 9.64 1.87 -3.32
CA ILE A 53 9.57 3.24 -2.81
C ILE A 53 9.61 3.25 -1.27
N ILE A 54 8.82 2.38 -0.63
CA ILE A 54 8.78 2.31 0.83
C ILE A 54 10.08 1.75 1.40
N SER A 55 10.72 0.77 0.74
CA SER A 55 12.03 0.26 1.15
C SER A 55 13.10 1.35 1.08
N GLU A 56 13.14 2.12 -0.01
CA GLU A 56 14.06 3.25 -0.16
C GLU A 56 13.81 4.33 0.91
N TYR A 57 12.54 4.66 1.17
CA TYR A 57 12.18 5.61 2.23
C TYR A 57 12.67 5.14 3.60
N LEU A 58 12.35 3.89 3.99
CA LEU A 58 12.74 3.34 5.28
C LEU A 58 14.26 3.26 5.43
N PHE A 59 14.97 2.86 4.40
CA PHE A 59 16.43 2.78 4.41
C PHE A 59 17.08 4.14 4.65
N ASN A 60 16.58 5.19 4.01
CA ASN A 60 17.11 6.54 4.14
C ASN A 60 16.76 7.18 5.49
N GLU A 61 15.51 7.02 5.94
CA GLU A 61 15.01 7.68 7.15
C GLU A 61 15.41 6.97 8.45
N PHE A 62 15.64 5.66 8.40
CA PHE A 62 15.85 4.82 9.57
C PHE A 62 17.22 4.12 9.59
N GLY A 63 18.28 4.84 9.24
CA GLY A 63 19.63 4.29 9.03
C GLY A 63 20.28 3.49 10.19
N LYS A 64 19.62 3.38 11.35
CA LYS A 64 20.13 2.63 12.53
C LYS A 64 19.29 1.41 12.92
N ILE A 65 18.22 1.11 12.21
CA ILE A 65 17.38 -0.06 12.50
C ILE A 65 17.84 -1.25 11.67
N ASN A 66 17.64 -2.46 12.23
CA ASN A 66 18.01 -3.69 11.53
C ASN A 66 17.02 -4.04 10.40
N GLU A 67 17.45 -4.95 9.51
CA GLU A 67 16.67 -5.39 8.34
C GLU A 67 15.30 -5.96 8.75
N GLY A 68 15.22 -6.80 9.77
CA GLY A 68 13.95 -7.40 10.22
C GLY A 68 12.92 -6.35 10.63
N LYS A 69 13.36 -5.28 11.30
CA LYS A 69 12.46 -4.17 11.66
C LYS A 69 12.03 -3.38 10.43
N MET A 70 12.93 -3.08 9.49
CA MET A 70 12.57 -2.44 8.22
C MET A 70 11.55 -3.26 7.43
N THR A 71 11.72 -4.57 7.37
CA THR A 71 10.79 -5.50 6.71
C THR A 71 9.42 -5.49 7.39
N SER A 72 9.37 -5.51 8.73
CA SER A 72 8.11 -5.41 9.48
C SER A 72 7.42 -4.06 9.26
N MET A 73 8.16 -2.96 9.28
CA MET A 73 7.63 -1.61 9.02
C MET A 73 7.08 -1.50 7.60
N ARG A 74 7.80 -1.99 6.59
CA ARG A 74 7.30 -2.03 5.22
C ARG A 74 5.99 -2.81 5.15
N ALA A 75 5.96 -4.03 5.68
CA ALA A 75 4.76 -4.86 5.68
C ALA A 75 3.56 -4.15 6.35
N SER A 76 3.77 -3.41 7.43
CA SER A 76 2.69 -2.65 8.08
C SER A 76 2.13 -1.52 7.22
N LEU A 77 2.95 -0.92 6.36
CA LEU A 77 2.56 0.19 5.49
C LEU A 77 1.83 -0.26 4.21
N VAL A 78 2.23 -1.41 3.65
CA VAL A 78 1.77 -1.84 2.33
C VAL A 78 0.98 -3.16 2.34
N ASN A 79 0.54 -3.65 3.52
CA ASN A 79 -0.36 -4.80 3.55
C ASN A 79 -1.77 -4.44 3.06
N GLU A 80 -2.54 -5.45 2.72
CA GLU A 80 -3.92 -5.34 2.23
C GLU A 80 -4.80 -4.42 3.10
N ASN A 81 -4.71 -4.55 4.45
CA ASN A 81 -5.46 -3.68 5.37
C ASN A 81 -5.07 -2.21 5.22
N SER A 82 -3.77 -1.95 5.14
CA SER A 82 -3.24 -0.59 5.01
C SER A 82 -3.68 0.06 3.70
N LEU A 83 -3.56 -0.67 2.58
CA LEU A 83 -3.96 -0.18 1.26
C LEU A 83 -5.47 -0.01 1.15
N TYR A 84 -6.25 -0.92 1.73
CA TYR A 84 -7.70 -0.78 1.83
C TYR A 84 -8.12 0.52 2.53
N GLU A 85 -7.51 0.87 3.67
CA GLU A 85 -7.81 2.12 4.36
C GLU A 85 -7.44 3.36 3.52
N LEU A 86 -6.35 3.31 2.77
CA LEU A 86 -5.97 4.38 1.84
C LEU A 86 -6.97 4.48 0.67
N ALA A 87 -7.36 3.36 0.10
CA ALA A 87 -8.37 3.30 -0.96
C ALA A 87 -9.72 3.88 -0.50
N LYS A 88 -10.14 3.62 0.73
CA LYS A 88 -11.36 4.21 1.31
C LYS A 88 -11.27 5.72 1.47
N LYS A 89 -10.13 6.25 1.89
CA LYS A 89 -9.94 7.71 2.03
C LYS A 89 -10.21 8.45 0.73
N ILE A 90 -9.75 7.89 -0.40
CA ILE A 90 -9.96 8.47 -1.73
C ILE A 90 -11.27 8.00 -2.39
N LYS A 91 -12.14 7.30 -1.64
CA LYS A 91 -13.43 6.76 -2.11
C LYS A 91 -13.30 5.92 -3.37
N LEU A 92 -12.24 5.13 -3.47
CA LEU A 92 -11.89 4.35 -4.67
C LEU A 92 -13.02 3.41 -5.11
N ASN A 93 -13.85 2.91 -4.17
CA ASN A 93 -15.01 2.08 -4.45
C ASN A 93 -16.04 2.72 -5.39
N GLU A 94 -16.07 4.05 -5.51
CA GLU A 94 -16.98 4.77 -6.42
C GLU A 94 -16.45 4.76 -7.87
N PHE A 95 -15.17 4.48 -8.05
CA PHE A 95 -14.48 4.56 -9.34
C PHE A 95 -14.15 3.22 -9.97
N ILE A 96 -14.12 2.12 -9.23
CA ILE A 96 -13.84 0.79 -9.77
C ILE A 96 -14.90 0.43 -10.85
N ILE A 97 -14.43 -0.13 -11.95
CA ILE A 97 -15.23 -0.61 -13.06
C ILE A 97 -15.33 -2.13 -12.95
N MET A 98 -16.52 -2.64 -12.68
CA MET A 98 -16.81 -4.06 -12.48
C MET A 98 -18.02 -4.48 -13.28
N SER A 99 -18.24 -5.78 -13.47
CA SER A 99 -19.48 -6.31 -14.01
C SER A 99 -20.68 -5.96 -13.09
N GLU A 100 -21.87 -5.87 -13.65
CA GLU A 100 -23.09 -5.60 -12.88
C GLU A 100 -23.30 -6.66 -11.79
N GLU A 101 -23.04 -7.93 -12.10
CA GLU A 101 -23.14 -9.03 -11.15
C GLU A 101 -22.21 -8.84 -9.95
N GLU A 102 -20.96 -8.41 -10.18
CA GLU A 102 -19.98 -8.18 -9.12
C GLU A 102 -20.35 -6.96 -8.27
N ILE A 103 -20.90 -5.92 -8.88
CA ILE A 103 -21.43 -4.75 -8.16
C ILE A 103 -22.62 -5.15 -7.26
N LEU A 104 -23.55 -5.96 -7.77
CA LEU A 104 -24.68 -6.47 -6.97
C LEU A 104 -24.23 -7.28 -5.75
N ARG A 105 -23.10 -8.00 -5.89
CA ARG A 105 -22.44 -8.75 -4.79
C ARG A 105 -21.57 -7.84 -3.91
N LYS A 106 -21.63 -6.52 -4.07
CA LYS A 106 -20.81 -5.54 -3.35
C LYS A 106 -19.29 -5.78 -3.52
N GLY A 107 -18.87 -6.25 -4.70
CA GLY A 107 -17.49 -6.54 -5.02
C GLY A 107 -16.59 -5.31 -4.90
N ASN A 108 -17.10 -4.14 -5.28
CA ASN A 108 -16.42 -2.85 -5.16
C ASN A 108 -16.17 -2.38 -3.72
N LEU A 109 -16.72 -3.06 -2.72
CA LEU A 109 -16.46 -2.81 -1.30
C LEU A 109 -15.52 -3.85 -0.67
N ARG A 110 -15.17 -4.91 -1.41
CA ARG A 110 -14.26 -5.95 -0.91
C ARG A 110 -12.85 -5.38 -0.71
N LYS A 111 -12.24 -5.78 0.38
CA LYS A 111 -10.91 -5.32 0.76
C LYS A 111 -9.88 -5.64 -0.33
N ALA A 112 -9.82 -6.89 -0.80
CA ALA A 112 -8.90 -7.29 -1.86
C ALA A 112 -9.09 -6.43 -3.14
N ALA A 113 -10.32 -6.27 -3.62
CA ALA A 113 -10.58 -5.48 -4.82
C ALA A 113 -10.12 -4.02 -4.70
N LEU A 114 -10.25 -3.43 -3.51
CA LEU A 114 -9.82 -2.05 -3.25
C LEU A 114 -8.30 -1.93 -3.10
N SER A 115 -7.65 -2.87 -2.41
CA SER A 115 -6.18 -2.89 -2.28
C SER A 115 -5.51 -3.16 -3.62
N ASP A 116 -5.97 -4.15 -4.38
CA ASP A 116 -5.43 -4.50 -5.69
C ASP A 116 -5.57 -3.35 -6.69
N THR A 117 -6.75 -2.69 -6.71
CA THR A 117 -6.95 -1.50 -7.54
C THR A 117 -6.07 -0.33 -7.10
N TYR A 118 -5.82 -0.17 -5.80
CA TYR A 118 -4.90 0.87 -5.31
C TYR A 118 -3.47 0.62 -5.79
N GLU A 119 -2.99 -0.62 -5.74
CA GLU A 119 -1.69 -1.00 -6.31
C GLU A 119 -1.65 -0.76 -7.82
N ALA A 120 -2.72 -1.15 -8.54
CA ALA A 120 -2.81 -0.90 -9.98
C ALA A 120 -2.71 0.59 -10.34
N ILE A 121 -3.31 1.49 -9.55
CA ILE A 121 -3.16 2.94 -9.72
C ILE A 121 -1.70 3.36 -9.56
N ILE A 122 -0.97 2.82 -8.59
CA ILE A 122 0.46 3.11 -8.44
C ILE A 122 1.26 2.64 -9.65
N GLY A 123 0.93 1.46 -10.19
CA GLY A 123 1.51 0.95 -11.45
C GLY A 123 1.23 1.88 -12.63
N ALA A 124 0.00 2.36 -12.76
CA ALA A 124 -0.41 3.29 -13.79
C ALA A 124 0.34 4.64 -13.68
N ILE A 125 0.44 5.22 -12.48
CA ILE A 125 1.20 6.45 -12.23
C ILE A 125 2.68 6.26 -12.62
N PHE A 126 3.25 5.09 -12.31
CA PHE A 126 4.63 4.79 -12.68
C PHE A 126 4.84 4.75 -14.19
N LEU A 127 3.93 4.15 -14.95
CA LEU A 127 4.02 4.12 -16.41
C LEU A 127 3.83 5.51 -17.03
N ASP A 128 2.95 6.31 -16.44
CA ASP A 128 2.62 7.65 -16.92
C ASP A 128 3.75 8.66 -16.63
N GLN A 129 4.37 8.61 -15.44
CA GLN A 129 5.25 9.68 -14.94
C GLN A 129 6.64 9.23 -14.49
N GLY A 130 6.91 7.94 -14.51
CA GLY A 130 8.19 7.38 -14.06
C GLY A 130 8.41 7.45 -12.56
N TYR A 131 9.51 6.86 -12.12
CA TYR A 131 9.80 6.59 -10.69
C TYR A 131 9.79 7.83 -9.79
N LYS A 132 10.44 8.92 -10.22
CA LYS A 132 10.62 10.11 -9.36
C LYS A 132 9.30 10.75 -8.95
N LYS A 133 8.38 10.95 -9.91
CA LYS A 133 7.06 11.53 -9.63
C LYS A 133 6.19 10.54 -8.84
N THR A 134 6.20 9.26 -9.19
CA THR A 134 5.49 8.22 -8.44
C THR A 134 5.91 8.20 -6.98
N LYS A 135 7.20 8.28 -6.69
CA LYS A 135 7.73 8.33 -5.32
C LYS A 135 7.15 9.50 -4.54
N ILE A 136 7.12 10.70 -5.12
CA ILE A 136 6.56 11.89 -4.46
C ILE A 136 5.08 11.67 -4.13
N ILE A 137 4.30 11.15 -5.08
CA ILE A 137 2.87 10.90 -4.90
C ILE A 137 2.64 9.85 -3.81
N VAL A 138 3.33 8.71 -3.87
CA VAL A 138 3.21 7.63 -2.88
C VAL A 138 3.54 8.11 -1.47
N ILE A 139 4.63 8.86 -1.30
CA ILE A 139 5.01 9.39 0.01
C ILE A 139 3.96 10.38 0.54
N ASN A 140 3.37 11.20 -0.33
CA ASN A 140 2.29 12.10 0.06
C ASN A 140 1.02 11.35 0.48
N LEU A 141 0.61 10.33 -0.27
CA LEU A 141 -0.55 9.50 0.04
C LEU A 141 -0.39 8.73 1.36
N LEU A 142 0.83 8.32 1.69
CA LEU A 142 1.18 7.59 2.92
C LEU A 142 1.60 8.52 4.08
N ASN A 143 1.65 9.84 3.88
CA ASN A 143 2.24 10.79 4.83
C ASN A 143 1.77 10.62 6.28
N GLU A 144 0.48 10.42 6.52
CA GLU A 144 -0.04 10.23 7.90
C GLU A 144 0.50 8.94 8.54
N LYS A 145 0.53 7.85 7.77
CA LYS A 145 1.08 6.56 8.25
C LYS A 145 2.58 6.66 8.50
N LEU A 146 3.31 7.34 7.63
CA LEU A 146 4.75 7.57 7.78
C LEU A 146 5.07 8.47 8.98
N LYS A 147 4.26 9.49 9.26
CA LYS A 147 4.39 10.31 10.47
C LYS A 147 4.18 9.51 11.74
N ASN A 148 3.21 8.60 11.75
CA ASN A 148 2.95 7.73 12.90
C ASN A 148 4.14 6.79 13.16
N LEU A 149 4.72 6.20 12.12
CA LEU A 149 5.96 5.42 12.27
C LEU A 149 7.13 6.25 12.82
N ASN A 150 7.24 7.50 12.42
CA ASN A 150 8.28 8.39 12.94
C ASN A 150 8.06 8.75 14.42
N SER A 151 6.80 8.85 14.87
CA SER A 151 6.48 9.07 16.30
C SER A 151 6.78 7.81 17.14
N GLU A 152 6.63 6.62 16.57
CA GLU A 152 7.03 5.35 17.18
C GLU A 152 8.56 5.13 17.23
N LYS A 153 9.36 5.98 16.55
CA LYS A 153 10.83 6.00 16.75
C LYS A 153 11.23 6.16 18.23
N THR A 154 10.35 6.71 19.04
CA THR A 154 10.55 6.87 20.49
C THR A 154 10.12 5.66 21.31
N PHE A 155 9.37 4.72 20.75
CA PHE A 155 8.95 3.49 21.42
C PHE A 155 9.77 2.32 20.90
N LYS A 156 10.86 2.01 21.57
CA LYS A 156 11.52 0.72 21.40
C LYS A 156 10.54 -0.38 21.80
N ASP A 157 10.39 -1.41 20.95
CA ASP A 157 9.63 -2.60 21.33
C ASP A 157 10.27 -3.21 22.58
N PRO A 158 9.55 -3.29 23.72
CA PRO A 158 10.13 -3.77 24.98
C PRO A 158 10.71 -5.18 24.90
N LYS A 159 10.17 -6.03 24.01
CA LYS A 159 10.71 -7.38 23.77
C LYS A 159 12.05 -7.35 23.05
N SER A 160 12.16 -6.55 21.99
CA SER A 160 13.41 -6.37 21.25
C SER A 160 14.46 -5.70 22.11
N GLU A 161 14.09 -4.71 22.92
CA GLU A 161 15.01 -4.03 23.85
C GLU A 161 15.54 -4.97 24.94
N LEU A 162 14.67 -5.80 25.50
CA LEU A 162 15.08 -6.84 26.48
C LEU A 162 16.03 -7.86 25.82
N GLN A 163 15.73 -8.29 24.59
CA GLN A 163 16.52 -9.27 23.87
C GLN A 163 17.89 -8.71 23.49
N GLU A 164 17.96 -7.47 23.00
CA GLU A 164 19.21 -6.76 22.71
C GLU A 164 20.05 -6.54 23.99
N SER A 165 19.41 -6.14 25.09
CA SER A 165 20.08 -5.97 26.39
C SER A 165 20.66 -7.29 26.91
N LEU A 166 19.92 -8.38 26.83
CA LEU A 166 20.40 -9.69 27.27
C LEU A 166 21.54 -10.21 26.36
N GLN A 167 21.46 -10.00 25.05
CA GLN A 167 22.52 -10.35 24.12
C GLN A 167 23.80 -9.53 24.36
N SER A 168 23.68 -8.22 24.62
CA SER A 168 24.82 -7.36 24.93
C SER A 168 25.54 -7.80 26.21
N MET A 169 24.79 -8.32 27.18
CA MET A 169 25.29 -8.88 28.45
C MET A 169 25.72 -10.35 28.32
N LYS A 170 25.73 -10.93 27.10
CA LYS A 170 26.06 -12.35 26.83
C LYS A 170 25.13 -13.36 27.56
N PHE A 171 23.93 -12.96 27.92
CA PHE A 171 22.91 -13.87 28.42
C PHE A 171 22.18 -14.59 27.28
N LYS A 172 21.59 -15.76 27.60
CA LYS A 172 20.75 -16.50 26.64
C LYS A 172 19.48 -15.71 26.34
N PRO A 173 18.92 -15.80 25.12
CA PRO A 173 17.66 -15.14 24.80
C PRO A 173 16.53 -15.58 25.74
N PRO A 174 15.59 -14.66 26.07
CA PRO A 174 14.49 -14.97 26.98
C PRO A 174 13.56 -16.05 26.40
N LYS A 175 13.12 -16.98 27.25
CA LYS A 175 12.08 -17.94 26.89
C LYS A 175 10.72 -17.35 27.23
N TYR A 176 9.86 -17.18 26.23
CA TYR A 176 8.49 -16.69 26.43
C TYR A 176 7.57 -17.87 26.73
N ILE A 177 6.82 -17.79 27.84
CA ILE A 177 5.82 -18.78 28.22
C ILE A 177 4.46 -18.08 28.11
N THR A 178 3.60 -18.58 27.24
CA THR A 178 2.21 -18.09 27.14
C THR A 178 1.33 -18.90 28.09
N SER A 179 0.79 -18.28 29.14
CA SER A 179 -0.23 -18.88 29.97
C SER A 179 -1.60 -18.33 29.59
N ILE A 180 -2.53 -19.20 29.25
CA ILE A 180 -3.95 -18.83 29.12
C ILE A 180 -4.51 -18.77 30.55
N LYS A 181 -4.92 -17.57 30.98
CA LYS A 181 -5.76 -17.47 32.20
C LYS A 181 -7.18 -17.89 31.78
N SER A 182 -7.61 -19.01 32.32
CA SER A 182 -9.02 -19.45 32.32
C SER A 182 -9.88 -18.52 33.14
#